data_f8975930a444f43df2663f3ef8674415
#
_entry.id   f8975930a444f43df2663f3ef8674415
#
_cell.length_a   1.000
_cell.length_b   1.000
_cell.length_c   1.000
_cell.angle_alpha   90.00
_cell.angle_beta   90.00
_cell.angle_gamma   90.00
#
_symmetry.space_group_name_H-M   'P 1'
#
loop_
_entity.id
_entity.type
_entity.pdbx_description
1 polymer ?
#
loop_
_entity_poly.entity_id
_entity_poly.type
_entity_poly.pdbx_seq_one_letter_code
_entity_poly.pdbx_strand_id
1 'polypeptide(L)'
;AGAGGTVAAVSAVEGGLKTLMLEKNAFAGGAGNFMEGSFAAESFMQKEKGVKLTKIQAFNEMAAYHHWRINAPLVKAFVDLSGDTIQWVYDHGVHWKEVKTAWRDKADLTWHIYPSAGSLPKAMVETFKAKGGTLLLSTPAEKLIYKDGKVEGVVAKNAKGDTITVNAKNVILATGGYNFNVDMVKKLTGVDMIPVGAPGRTGDGIKMAMDVGAIGDNMGPMMINGAFM
;
A
#
# COMPACT_ATOMS: atom_id res chain seq x y z
N ALA A 1 -1.13 -7.46 -5.69
CA ALA A 1 -2.38 -6.77 -6.05
C ALA A 1 -3.14 -6.31 -4.78
N GLY A 2 -2.43 -5.74 -3.81
CA GLY A 2 -3.01 -5.03 -2.66
C GLY A 2 -3.40 -3.58 -3.02
N ALA A 3 -3.81 -2.77 -2.03
CA ALA A 3 -4.25 -1.39 -2.26
C ALA A 3 -3.21 -0.56 -3.04
N GLY A 4 -1.96 -0.51 -2.59
CA GLY A 4 -0.92 0.26 -3.28
C GLY A 4 -0.61 -0.26 -4.69
N GLY A 5 -0.55 -1.58 -4.87
CA GLY A 5 -0.25 -2.19 -6.17
C GLY A 5 -1.37 -1.99 -7.20
N THR A 6 -2.63 -2.06 -6.78
CA THR A 6 -3.76 -1.85 -7.69
C THR A 6 -3.89 -0.40 -8.13
N VAL A 7 -3.69 0.56 -7.21
CA VAL A 7 -3.67 2.00 -7.52
C VAL A 7 -2.52 2.34 -8.47
N ALA A 8 -1.30 1.86 -8.19
CA ALA A 8 -0.15 2.06 -9.05
C ALA A 8 -0.36 1.47 -10.46
N ALA A 9 -0.98 0.29 -10.53
CA ALA A 9 -1.27 -0.36 -11.82
C ALA A 9 -2.31 0.42 -12.64
N VAL A 10 -3.36 0.95 -12.02
CA VAL A 10 -4.34 1.82 -12.69
C VAL A 10 -3.66 3.08 -13.22
N SER A 11 -2.89 3.77 -12.39
CA SER A 11 -2.14 4.97 -12.81
C SER A 11 -1.19 4.68 -13.99
N ALA A 12 -0.55 3.50 -14.00
CA ALA A 12 0.35 3.11 -15.07
C ALA A 12 -0.38 2.88 -16.40
N VAL A 13 -1.52 2.17 -16.41
CA VAL A 13 -2.29 1.95 -17.65
C VAL A 13 -2.95 3.23 -18.13
N GLU A 14 -3.35 4.13 -17.24
CA GLU A 14 -3.86 5.47 -17.59
C GLU A 14 -2.78 6.37 -18.21
N GLY A 15 -1.53 6.18 -17.77
CA GLY A 15 -0.36 6.78 -18.41
C GLY A 15 0.05 6.14 -19.73
N GLY A 16 -0.76 5.18 -20.28
CA GLY A 16 -0.49 4.50 -21.54
C GLY A 16 0.57 3.40 -21.47
N LEU A 17 0.93 2.95 -20.27
CA LEU A 17 1.95 1.91 -20.11
C LEU A 17 1.34 0.50 -20.20
N LYS A 18 2.00 -0.39 -20.96
CA LYS A 18 1.68 -1.82 -20.92
C LYS A 18 2.09 -2.39 -19.56
N THR A 19 1.11 -2.77 -18.75
CA THR A 19 1.30 -3.11 -17.35
C THR A 19 0.84 -4.53 -17.04
N LEU A 20 1.70 -5.29 -16.36
CA LEU A 20 1.42 -6.59 -15.78
C LEU A 20 1.44 -6.49 -14.26
N MET A 21 0.42 -6.97 -13.59
CA MET A 21 0.32 -7.06 -12.15
C MET A 21 0.37 -8.54 -11.71
N LEU A 22 1.28 -8.87 -10.81
CA LEU A 22 1.41 -10.19 -10.20
C LEU A 22 0.82 -10.19 -8.80
N GLU A 23 0.08 -11.25 -8.45
CA GLU A 23 -0.45 -11.49 -7.12
C GLU A 23 -0.16 -12.93 -6.71
N LYS A 24 0.45 -13.12 -5.54
CA LYS A 24 0.80 -14.47 -5.06
C LYS A 24 -0.40 -15.29 -4.61
N ASN A 25 -1.45 -14.64 -4.11
CA ASN A 25 -2.68 -15.30 -3.68
C ASN A 25 -3.61 -15.57 -4.88
N ALA A 26 -4.59 -16.45 -4.64
CA ALA A 26 -5.63 -16.73 -5.63
C ALA A 26 -6.66 -15.60 -5.83
N PHE A 27 -6.54 -14.53 -5.05
CA PHE A 27 -7.42 -13.35 -5.12
C PHE A 27 -6.63 -12.07 -4.85
N ALA A 28 -7.09 -10.98 -5.45
CA ALA A 28 -6.52 -9.65 -5.26
C ALA A 28 -7.05 -8.96 -3.99
N GLY A 29 -6.39 -7.89 -3.61
CA GLY A 29 -6.78 -6.99 -2.53
C GLY A 29 -5.82 -6.98 -1.35
N GLY A 30 -5.19 -8.10 -1.01
CA GLY A 30 -4.26 -8.18 0.12
C GLY A 30 -4.83 -7.55 1.39
N ALA A 31 -4.04 -6.74 2.10
CA ALA A 31 -4.52 -5.97 3.26
C ALA A 31 -5.59 -4.92 2.92
N GLY A 32 -5.68 -4.50 1.67
CA GLY A 32 -6.73 -3.60 1.19
C GLY A 32 -8.15 -4.14 1.35
N ASN A 33 -8.30 -5.48 1.44
CA ASN A 33 -9.59 -6.11 1.70
C ASN A 33 -10.11 -5.89 3.14
N PHE A 34 -9.28 -5.36 4.03
CA PHE A 34 -9.61 -5.08 5.43
C PHE A 34 -9.56 -3.58 5.76
N MET A 35 -9.38 -2.73 4.75
CA MET A 35 -9.31 -1.28 4.95
C MET A 35 -10.69 -0.71 5.30
N GLU A 36 -10.74 0.06 6.38
CA GLU A 36 -11.95 0.77 6.81
C GLU A 36 -12.00 2.18 6.24
N GLY A 37 -10.87 2.85 6.14
CA GLY A 37 -10.79 4.22 5.66
C GLY A 37 -9.37 4.65 5.28
N SER A 38 -9.27 5.87 4.79
CA SER A 38 -8.00 6.52 4.44
C SER A 38 -7.89 7.90 5.06
N PHE A 39 -6.68 8.25 5.48
CA PHE A 39 -6.35 9.60 5.92
C PHE A 39 -6.33 10.57 4.72
N ALA A 40 -6.84 11.79 4.94
CA ALA A 40 -6.52 12.92 4.09
C ALA A 40 -6.64 14.25 4.83
N ALA A 41 -5.96 15.27 4.29
CA ALA A 41 -6.07 16.66 4.66
C ALA A 41 -6.48 17.49 3.43
N GLU A 42 -7.34 18.48 3.65
CA GLU A 42 -7.86 19.39 2.62
C GLU A 42 -8.60 18.68 1.45
N SER A 43 -9.22 17.53 1.71
CA SER A 43 -10.06 16.85 0.73
C SER A 43 -11.35 17.65 0.43
N PHE A 44 -12.01 17.30 -0.69
CA PHE A 44 -13.29 17.90 -1.04
C PHE A 44 -14.35 17.65 0.05
N MET A 45 -14.41 16.47 0.63
CA MET A 45 -15.36 16.13 1.71
C MET A 45 -15.11 16.94 2.99
N GLN A 46 -13.85 17.21 3.31
CA GLN A 46 -13.50 18.08 4.45
C GLN A 46 -13.90 19.53 4.18
N LYS A 47 -13.68 20.01 2.97
CA LYS A 47 -14.10 21.38 2.57
C LYS A 47 -15.60 21.55 2.66
N GLU A 48 -16.39 20.59 2.19
CA GLU A 48 -17.86 20.58 2.30
C GLU A 48 -18.35 20.63 3.76
N LYS A 49 -17.61 19.99 4.69
CA LYS A 49 -17.90 20.00 6.13
C LYS A 49 -17.29 21.20 6.87
N GLY A 50 -16.63 22.11 6.18
CA GLY A 50 -16.00 23.29 6.79
C GLY A 50 -14.81 22.96 7.70
N VAL A 51 -14.16 21.82 7.51
CA VAL A 51 -12.96 21.43 8.26
C VAL A 51 -11.82 22.39 7.93
N LYS A 52 -11.17 22.91 8.96
CA LYS A 52 -10.10 23.92 8.84
C LYS A 52 -8.69 23.34 8.87
N LEU A 53 -8.56 22.04 9.10
CA LEU A 53 -7.25 21.38 9.15
C LEU A 53 -6.50 21.54 7.83
N THR A 54 -5.33 22.16 7.90
CA THR A 54 -4.44 22.32 6.74
C THR A 54 -3.47 21.16 6.61
N LYS A 55 -2.91 20.95 5.42
CA LYS A 55 -1.87 19.96 5.17
C LYS A 55 -0.65 20.14 6.08
N ILE A 56 -0.26 21.39 6.33
CA ILE A 56 0.88 21.68 7.22
C ILE A 56 0.57 21.32 8.69
N GLN A 57 -0.64 21.59 9.15
CA GLN A 57 -1.07 21.18 10.50
C GLN A 57 -1.08 19.67 10.63
N ALA A 58 -1.66 18.96 9.66
CA ALA A 58 -1.68 17.49 9.61
C ALA A 58 -0.26 16.89 9.59
N PHE A 59 0.65 17.47 8.81
CA PHE A 59 2.07 17.06 8.81
C PHE A 59 2.71 17.24 10.20
N ASN A 60 2.54 18.41 10.80
CA ASN A 60 3.11 18.69 12.11
C ASN A 60 2.56 17.75 13.20
N GLU A 61 1.26 17.43 13.17
CA GLU A 61 0.65 16.48 14.10
C GLU A 61 1.19 15.06 13.91
N MET A 62 1.32 14.59 12.68
CA MET A 62 1.94 13.29 12.40
C MET A 62 3.39 13.25 12.88
N ALA A 63 4.17 14.29 12.60
CA ALA A 63 5.56 14.37 13.04
C ALA A 63 5.67 14.37 14.57
N ALA A 64 4.84 15.15 15.26
CA ALA A 64 4.80 15.21 16.72
C ALA A 64 4.38 13.87 17.34
N TYR A 65 3.37 13.19 16.80
CA TYR A 65 2.93 11.87 17.25
C TYR A 65 4.06 10.83 17.20
N HIS A 66 4.90 10.89 16.16
CA HIS A 66 6.07 10.03 16.01
C HIS A 66 7.34 10.59 16.65
N HIS A 67 7.22 11.58 17.55
CA HIS A 67 8.35 12.23 18.22
C HIS A 67 9.42 12.74 17.23
N TRP A 68 9.00 13.20 16.06
CA TRP A 68 9.85 13.68 14.95
C TRP A 68 10.82 12.64 14.38
N ARG A 69 10.61 11.35 14.69
CA ARG A 69 11.36 10.23 14.12
C ARG A 69 10.68 9.73 12.86
N ILE A 70 10.65 10.57 11.85
CA ILE A 70 9.99 10.30 10.57
C ILE A 70 10.92 10.58 9.39
N ASN A 71 10.66 9.94 8.26
CA ASN A 71 11.17 10.41 6.97
C ASN A 71 10.28 11.61 6.54
N ALA A 72 10.70 12.83 6.91
CA ALA A 72 9.90 14.04 6.73
C ALA A 72 9.52 14.31 5.26
N PRO A 73 10.41 14.16 4.26
CA PRO A 73 10.03 14.27 2.85
C PRO A 73 8.93 13.29 2.43
N LEU A 74 9.01 12.03 2.88
CA LEU A 74 8.01 11.01 2.56
C LEU A 74 6.66 11.33 3.20
N VAL A 75 6.64 11.67 4.49
CA VAL A 75 5.40 12.04 5.19
C VAL A 75 4.78 13.30 4.60
N LYS A 76 5.61 14.29 4.22
CA LYS A 76 5.12 15.49 3.57
C LYS A 76 4.48 15.19 2.22
N ALA A 77 5.11 14.39 1.37
CA ALA A 77 4.56 13.97 0.09
C ALA A 77 3.21 13.23 0.27
N PHE A 78 3.12 12.34 1.25
CA PHE A 78 1.88 11.63 1.60
C PHE A 78 0.76 12.61 2.00
N VAL A 79 1.04 13.57 2.88
CA VAL A 79 0.03 14.55 3.32
C VAL A 79 -0.36 15.50 2.18
N ASP A 80 0.62 16.00 1.42
CA ASP A 80 0.37 16.94 0.33
C ASP A 80 -0.54 16.35 -0.77
N LEU A 81 -0.38 15.07 -1.07
CA LEU A 81 -1.15 14.37 -2.10
C LEU A 81 -2.48 13.78 -1.58
N SER A 82 -2.68 13.73 -0.26
CA SER A 82 -3.77 12.97 0.34
C SER A 82 -5.16 13.44 -0.11
N GLY A 83 -5.41 14.76 -0.13
CA GLY A 83 -6.70 15.33 -0.55
C GLY A 83 -7.05 15.02 -1.99
N ASP A 84 -6.08 15.18 -2.89
CA ASP A 84 -6.23 14.90 -4.32
C ASP A 84 -6.42 13.39 -4.56
N THR A 85 -5.76 12.55 -3.74
CA THR A 85 -5.94 11.09 -3.79
C THR A 85 -7.37 10.68 -3.43
N ILE A 86 -8.02 11.34 -2.46
CA ILE A 86 -9.43 11.08 -2.12
C ILE A 86 -10.33 11.39 -3.32
N GLN A 87 -10.08 12.49 -4.04
CA GLN A 87 -10.82 12.82 -5.26
C GLN A 87 -10.56 11.79 -6.37
N TRP A 88 -9.30 11.45 -6.62
CA TRP A 88 -8.93 10.47 -7.63
C TRP A 88 -9.60 9.11 -7.40
N VAL A 89 -9.61 8.64 -6.16
CA VAL A 89 -10.29 7.37 -5.77
C VAL A 89 -11.80 7.47 -6.00
N TYR A 90 -12.41 8.63 -5.68
CA TYR A 90 -13.83 8.88 -5.94
C TYR A 90 -14.16 8.81 -7.44
N ASP A 91 -13.36 9.46 -8.27
CA ASP A 91 -13.51 9.48 -9.73
C ASP A 91 -13.34 8.09 -10.37
N HIS A 92 -12.67 7.18 -9.66
CA HIS A 92 -12.52 5.76 -10.04
C HIS A 92 -13.60 4.85 -9.44
N GLY A 93 -14.74 5.41 -9.04
CA GLY A 93 -15.94 4.67 -8.65
C GLY A 93 -15.98 4.19 -7.20
N VAL A 94 -15.05 4.64 -6.35
CA VAL A 94 -15.11 4.36 -4.92
C VAL A 94 -15.72 5.57 -4.18
N HIS A 95 -17.02 5.56 -4.01
CA HIS A 95 -17.76 6.63 -3.33
C HIS A 95 -17.65 6.48 -1.82
N TRP A 96 -16.97 7.44 -1.18
CA TRP A 96 -16.77 7.46 0.26
C TRP A 96 -18.09 7.54 1.03
N LYS A 97 -18.19 6.82 2.11
CA LYS A 97 -19.38 6.82 2.97
C LYS A 97 -19.51 8.12 3.77
N GLU A 98 -18.44 8.53 4.41
CA GLU A 98 -18.36 9.72 5.25
C GLU A 98 -16.90 10.06 5.60
N VAL A 99 -16.69 11.23 6.19
CA VAL A 99 -15.44 11.59 6.85
C VAL A 99 -15.66 11.72 8.35
N LYS A 100 -14.80 11.09 9.15
CA LYS A 100 -14.82 11.02 10.62
C LYS A 100 -13.51 11.46 11.24
N THR A 101 -13.50 11.62 12.56
CA THR A 101 -12.27 11.67 13.34
C THR A 101 -11.65 10.27 13.42
N ALA A 102 -10.33 10.19 13.21
CA ALA A 102 -9.60 8.91 13.32
C ALA A 102 -9.45 8.47 14.79
N TRP A 103 -9.35 9.43 15.71
CA TRP A 103 -9.11 9.18 17.14
C TRP A 103 -10.15 9.93 17.98
N ARG A 104 -10.58 9.31 19.09
CA ARG A 104 -11.67 9.80 19.96
C ARG A 104 -11.42 11.20 20.52
N ASP A 105 -10.17 11.60 20.70
CA ASP A 105 -9.80 12.82 21.41
C ASP A 105 -9.46 13.99 20.48
N LYS A 106 -9.57 13.83 19.16
CA LYS A 106 -9.28 14.88 18.18
C LYS A 106 -10.51 15.24 17.38
N ALA A 107 -10.76 16.54 17.28
CA ALA A 107 -11.91 17.09 16.56
C ALA A 107 -11.76 17.03 15.03
N ASP A 108 -10.55 16.74 14.51
CA ASP A 108 -10.27 16.83 13.10
C ASP A 108 -10.80 15.62 12.33
N LEU A 109 -11.62 15.90 11.33
CA LEU A 109 -12.22 14.90 10.46
C LEU A 109 -11.22 14.54 9.37
N THR A 110 -10.37 13.54 9.61
CA THR A 110 -9.29 13.13 8.70
C THR A 110 -9.48 11.74 8.12
N TRP A 111 -10.41 10.95 8.63
CA TRP A 111 -10.61 9.57 8.27
C TRP A 111 -11.78 9.40 7.31
N HIS A 112 -11.48 9.15 6.04
CA HIS A 112 -12.45 8.94 4.96
C HIS A 112 -12.82 7.47 4.92
N ILE A 113 -14.09 7.16 5.24
CA ILE A 113 -14.59 5.80 5.38
C ILE A 113 -14.97 5.22 4.01
N TYR A 114 -14.44 4.06 3.69
CA TYR A 114 -14.82 3.33 2.50
C TYR A 114 -16.28 2.85 2.57
N PRO A 115 -16.97 2.70 1.42
CA PRO A 115 -18.35 2.18 1.41
C PRO A 115 -18.43 0.76 1.96
N SER A 116 -17.40 -0.05 1.75
CA SER A 116 -17.23 -1.39 2.33
C SER A 116 -15.77 -1.81 2.33
N ALA A 117 -15.42 -2.79 3.15
CA ALA A 117 -14.11 -3.43 3.10
C ALA A 117 -13.84 -4.01 1.69
N GLY A 118 -12.63 -3.81 1.19
CA GLY A 118 -12.22 -4.29 -0.13
C GLY A 118 -12.74 -3.49 -1.33
N SER A 119 -13.56 -2.43 -1.13
CA SER A 119 -14.11 -1.63 -2.24
C SER A 119 -13.02 -1.01 -3.11
N LEU A 120 -11.94 -0.48 -2.50
CA LEU A 120 -10.84 0.12 -3.25
C LEU A 120 -10.13 -0.91 -4.16
N PRO A 121 -9.53 -1.98 -3.66
CA PRO A 121 -8.82 -2.91 -4.53
C PRO A 121 -9.74 -3.57 -5.57
N LYS A 122 -11.02 -3.79 -5.26
CA LYS A 122 -12.00 -4.32 -6.22
C LYS A 122 -12.19 -3.35 -7.39
N ALA A 123 -12.52 -2.10 -7.12
CA ALA A 123 -12.72 -1.08 -8.15
C ALA A 123 -11.45 -0.88 -8.99
N MET A 124 -10.28 -0.82 -8.35
CA MET A 124 -9.01 -0.66 -9.05
C MET A 124 -8.67 -1.85 -9.95
N VAL A 125 -8.93 -3.09 -9.53
CA VAL A 125 -8.73 -4.28 -10.37
C VAL A 125 -9.67 -4.27 -11.57
N GLU A 126 -10.93 -3.91 -11.39
CA GLU A 126 -11.90 -3.79 -12.48
C GLU A 126 -11.46 -2.72 -13.49
N THR A 127 -11.11 -1.54 -13.03
CA THR A 127 -10.58 -0.45 -13.87
C THR A 127 -9.31 -0.85 -14.61
N PHE A 128 -8.34 -1.47 -13.90
CA PHE A 128 -7.10 -1.93 -14.49
C PHE A 128 -7.33 -2.89 -15.66
N LYS A 129 -8.20 -3.89 -15.48
CA LYS A 129 -8.55 -4.85 -16.52
C LYS A 129 -9.30 -4.18 -17.68
N ALA A 130 -10.25 -3.31 -17.39
CA ALA A 130 -11.02 -2.59 -18.41
C ALA A 130 -10.12 -1.71 -19.30
N LYS A 131 -9.01 -1.20 -18.75
CA LYS A 131 -7.98 -0.42 -19.47
C LYS A 131 -6.89 -1.30 -20.13
N GLY A 132 -7.10 -2.62 -20.23
CA GLY A 132 -6.18 -3.54 -20.91
C GLY A 132 -5.00 -4.02 -20.07
N GLY A 133 -5.00 -3.79 -18.77
CA GLY A 133 -4.01 -4.33 -17.85
C GLY A 133 -4.14 -5.84 -17.67
N THR A 134 -3.03 -6.53 -17.48
CA THR A 134 -2.98 -7.97 -17.25
C THR A 134 -2.72 -8.27 -15.78
N LEU A 135 -3.61 -9.06 -15.14
CA LEU A 135 -3.44 -9.55 -13.76
C LEU A 135 -3.23 -11.05 -13.75
N LEU A 136 -2.15 -11.51 -13.17
CA LEU A 136 -1.88 -12.92 -12.89
C LEU A 136 -2.00 -13.19 -11.39
N LEU A 137 -2.99 -14.00 -11.02
CA LEU A 137 -3.21 -14.50 -9.66
C LEU A 137 -2.42 -15.80 -9.44
N SER A 138 -2.28 -16.22 -8.18
CA SER A 138 -1.48 -17.40 -7.80
C SER A 138 -0.10 -17.41 -8.44
N THR A 139 0.49 -16.22 -8.56
CA THR A 139 1.75 -16.00 -9.28
C THR A 139 2.71 -15.20 -8.39
N PRO A 140 3.31 -15.85 -7.37
CA PRO A 140 4.31 -15.21 -6.53
C PRO A 140 5.54 -14.79 -7.33
N ALA A 141 5.95 -13.54 -7.19
CA ALA A 141 7.25 -13.06 -7.63
C ALA A 141 8.31 -13.57 -6.64
N GLU A 142 9.40 -14.14 -7.17
CA GLU A 142 10.45 -14.74 -6.35
C GLU A 142 11.75 -13.95 -6.38
N LYS A 143 12.06 -13.31 -7.51
CA LYS A 143 13.36 -12.67 -7.73
C LYS A 143 13.25 -11.51 -8.71
N LEU A 144 13.98 -10.42 -8.45
CA LEU A 144 14.23 -9.38 -9.44
C LEU A 144 15.31 -9.84 -10.44
N ILE A 145 15.11 -9.51 -11.70
CA ILE A 145 16.17 -9.65 -12.73
C ILE A 145 17.01 -8.38 -12.63
N TYR A 146 18.22 -8.53 -12.10
CA TYR A 146 19.13 -7.41 -11.87
C TYR A 146 20.43 -7.62 -12.65
N LYS A 147 20.77 -6.66 -13.48
CA LYS A 147 21.94 -6.69 -14.32
C LYS A 147 22.52 -5.28 -14.49
N ASP A 148 23.83 -5.16 -14.39
CA ASP A 148 24.57 -3.92 -14.63
C ASP A 148 24.00 -2.69 -13.89
N GLY A 149 23.60 -2.88 -12.61
CA GLY A 149 23.06 -1.82 -11.79
C GLY A 149 21.58 -1.50 -12.01
N LYS A 150 20.86 -2.28 -12.84
CA LYS A 150 19.46 -2.03 -13.20
C LYS A 150 18.58 -3.24 -12.97
N VAL A 151 17.35 -2.98 -12.56
CA VAL A 151 16.28 -3.99 -12.55
C VAL A 151 15.66 -4.04 -13.95
N GLU A 152 15.70 -5.20 -14.59
CA GLU A 152 15.21 -5.43 -15.94
C GLU A 152 13.96 -6.33 -16.00
N GLY A 153 13.43 -6.71 -14.84
CA GLY A 153 12.24 -7.55 -14.77
C GLY A 153 12.12 -8.34 -13.48
N VAL A 154 11.31 -9.39 -13.54
CA VAL A 154 11.00 -10.25 -12.40
C VAL A 154 10.88 -11.70 -12.84
N VAL A 155 11.31 -12.62 -11.97
CA VAL A 155 11.04 -14.05 -12.08
C VAL A 155 9.93 -14.38 -11.09
N ALA A 156 8.94 -15.12 -11.56
CA ALA A 156 7.79 -15.56 -10.79
C ALA A 156 7.50 -17.05 -11.06
N LYS A 157 6.61 -17.64 -10.27
CA LYS A 157 6.05 -18.97 -10.56
C LYS A 157 4.54 -18.87 -10.75
N ASN A 158 4.01 -19.67 -11.68
CA ASN A 158 2.56 -19.80 -11.82
C ASN A 158 1.98 -20.85 -10.85
N ALA A 159 0.65 -20.99 -10.84
CA ALA A 159 -0.05 -21.97 -10.02
C ALA A 159 0.34 -23.45 -10.30
N LYS A 160 0.96 -23.73 -11.46
CA LYS A 160 1.45 -25.06 -11.84
C LYS A 160 2.91 -25.30 -11.41
N GLY A 161 3.57 -24.26 -10.88
CA GLY A 161 4.98 -24.32 -10.53
C GLY A 161 5.95 -23.97 -11.69
N ASP A 162 5.42 -23.62 -12.87
CA ASP A 162 6.27 -23.21 -13.98
C ASP A 162 6.88 -21.84 -13.72
N THR A 163 8.14 -21.69 -14.10
CA THR A 163 8.83 -20.40 -14.00
C THR A 163 8.36 -19.45 -15.09
N ILE A 164 7.97 -18.26 -14.69
CA ILE A 164 7.59 -17.15 -15.56
C ILE A 164 8.70 -16.08 -15.46
N THR A 165 9.31 -15.74 -16.58
CA THR A 165 10.24 -14.62 -16.69
C THR A 165 9.52 -13.44 -17.34
N VAL A 166 9.48 -12.31 -16.65
CA VAL A 166 8.88 -11.06 -17.13
C VAL A 166 9.98 -10.03 -17.31
N ASN A 167 10.24 -9.64 -18.54
CA ASN A 167 11.11 -8.50 -18.83
C ASN A 167 10.30 -7.20 -18.75
N ALA A 168 10.79 -6.21 -18.03
CA ALA A 168 10.12 -4.93 -17.83
C ALA A 168 11.15 -3.80 -17.68
N LYS A 169 10.82 -2.65 -18.23
CA LYS A 169 11.66 -1.43 -18.08
C LYS A 169 11.65 -0.90 -16.64
N ASN A 170 10.57 -1.12 -15.92
CA ASN A 170 10.39 -0.71 -14.53
C ASN A 170 9.61 -1.78 -13.76
N VAL A 171 9.94 -1.96 -12.48
CA VAL A 171 9.24 -2.85 -11.56
C VAL A 171 8.83 -2.05 -10.33
N ILE A 172 7.55 -2.09 -9.99
CA ILE A 172 7.02 -1.51 -8.75
C ILE A 172 6.81 -2.63 -7.75
N LEU A 173 7.48 -2.56 -6.61
CA LEU A 173 7.28 -3.46 -5.49
C LEU A 173 6.17 -2.93 -4.58
N ALA A 174 5.02 -3.60 -4.58
CA ALA A 174 3.86 -3.25 -3.75
C ALA A 174 3.38 -4.49 -2.96
N THR A 175 4.31 -5.26 -2.44
CA THR A 175 4.08 -6.56 -1.80
C THR A 175 3.61 -6.47 -0.35
N GLY A 176 3.49 -5.26 0.19
CA GLY A 176 3.12 -5.02 1.58
C GLY A 176 4.27 -5.26 2.56
N GLY A 177 3.93 -5.42 3.82
CA GLY A 177 4.87 -5.57 4.92
C GLY A 177 5.34 -7.01 5.16
N TYR A 178 5.85 -7.25 6.38
CA TYR A 178 6.48 -8.53 6.74
C TYR A 178 5.96 -9.12 8.06
N ASN A 179 4.87 -8.62 8.61
CA ASN A 179 4.39 -9.04 9.94
C ASN A 179 3.93 -10.51 10.03
N PHE A 180 3.69 -11.19 8.92
CA PHE A 180 3.46 -12.64 8.86
C PHE A 180 4.74 -13.47 8.66
N ASN A 181 5.90 -12.83 8.59
CA ASN A 181 7.20 -13.49 8.67
C ASN A 181 7.74 -13.34 10.10
N VAL A 182 7.33 -14.25 10.97
CA VAL A 182 7.66 -14.20 12.41
C VAL A 182 9.15 -14.18 12.68
N ASP A 183 9.95 -14.87 11.88
CA ASP A 183 11.41 -14.89 12.00
C ASP A 183 12.00 -13.52 11.65
N MET A 184 11.50 -12.88 10.60
CA MET A 184 11.92 -11.54 10.20
C MET A 184 11.50 -10.50 11.25
N VAL A 185 10.29 -10.63 11.80
CA VAL A 185 9.82 -9.77 12.90
C VAL A 185 10.74 -9.93 14.11
N LYS A 186 10.96 -11.16 14.57
CA LYS A 186 11.86 -11.42 15.71
C LYS A 186 13.26 -10.90 15.49
N LYS A 187 13.83 -11.12 14.31
CA LYS A 187 15.17 -10.63 13.97
C LYS A 187 15.28 -9.10 14.03
N LEU A 188 14.25 -8.37 13.59
CA LEU A 188 14.27 -6.91 13.49
C LEU A 188 13.83 -6.21 14.78
N THR A 189 12.96 -6.82 15.57
CA THR A 189 12.38 -6.20 16.77
C THR A 189 12.87 -6.80 18.08
N GLY A 190 13.43 -8.01 18.05
CA GLY A 190 13.76 -8.79 19.25
C GLY A 190 12.57 -9.42 19.97
N VAL A 191 11.34 -9.28 19.43
CA VAL A 191 10.10 -9.70 20.07
C VAL A 191 9.44 -10.83 19.29
N ASP A 192 8.96 -11.84 20.00
CA ASP A 192 8.07 -12.86 19.44
C ASP A 192 6.63 -12.30 19.38
N MET A 193 6.03 -12.33 18.20
CA MET A 193 4.69 -11.79 17.96
C MET A 193 3.80 -12.80 17.26
N ILE A 194 2.52 -12.78 17.63
CA ILE A 194 1.46 -13.48 16.89
C ILE A 194 0.94 -12.48 15.84
N PRO A 195 1.10 -12.79 14.54
CA PRO A 195 0.66 -11.90 13.49
C PRO A 195 -0.87 -11.83 13.40
N VAL A 196 -1.42 -10.62 13.29
CA VAL A 196 -2.84 -10.37 13.09
C VAL A 196 -3.06 -9.58 11.81
N GLY A 197 -4.17 -9.81 11.12
CA GLY A 197 -4.59 -9.10 9.91
C GLY A 197 -4.48 -9.93 8.64
N ALA A 198 -4.22 -9.31 7.50
CA ALA A 198 -4.16 -9.97 6.21
C ALA A 198 -2.97 -10.94 6.11
N PRO A 199 -3.19 -12.24 5.89
CA PRO A 199 -2.11 -13.20 5.69
C PRO A 199 -1.34 -12.89 4.39
N GLY A 200 -0.13 -13.43 4.28
CA GLY A 200 0.68 -13.27 3.07
C GLY A 200 1.62 -12.06 3.07
N ARG A 201 1.63 -11.22 4.11
CA ARG A 201 2.63 -10.16 4.30
C ARG A 201 3.93 -10.74 4.86
N THR A 202 4.72 -11.37 4.00
CA THR A 202 5.91 -12.16 4.36
C THR A 202 7.23 -11.48 4.01
N GLY A 203 7.18 -10.20 3.59
CA GLY A 203 8.37 -9.41 3.30
C GLY A 203 9.03 -9.74 1.96
N ASP A 204 8.30 -10.35 1.03
CA ASP A 204 8.90 -10.86 -0.23
C ASP A 204 9.55 -9.74 -1.05
N GLY A 205 8.86 -8.62 -1.25
CA GLY A 205 9.44 -7.48 -1.99
C GLY A 205 10.58 -6.80 -1.25
N ILE A 206 10.53 -6.78 0.09
CA ILE A 206 11.63 -6.25 0.90
C ILE A 206 12.90 -7.11 0.69
N LYS A 207 12.76 -8.44 0.76
CA LYS A 207 13.87 -9.35 0.49
C LYS A 207 14.41 -9.18 -0.92
N MET A 208 13.53 -9.19 -1.93
CA MET A 208 13.93 -8.99 -3.34
C MET A 208 14.66 -7.66 -3.56
N ALA A 209 14.23 -6.58 -2.89
CA ALA A 209 14.91 -5.30 -2.97
C ALA A 209 16.29 -5.33 -2.31
N MET A 210 16.40 -5.93 -1.12
CA MET A 210 17.68 -6.09 -0.42
C MET A 210 18.66 -6.97 -1.20
N ASP A 211 18.20 -8.02 -1.85
CA ASP A 211 19.01 -8.91 -2.68
C ASP A 211 19.69 -8.18 -3.86
N VAL A 212 19.15 -7.02 -4.27
CA VAL A 212 19.73 -6.18 -5.33
C VAL A 212 20.35 -4.88 -4.79
N GLY A 213 20.61 -4.82 -3.48
CA GLY A 213 21.38 -3.74 -2.85
C GLY A 213 20.57 -2.63 -2.21
N ALA A 214 19.25 -2.76 -2.09
CA ALA A 214 18.46 -1.78 -1.32
C ALA A 214 18.80 -1.85 0.18
N ILE A 215 18.75 -0.70 0.84
CA ILE A 215 18.97 -0.57 2.28
C ILE A 215 17.63 -0.41 2.98
N GLY A 216 17.43 -1.15 4.08
CA GLY A 216 16.24 -1.01 4.92
C GLY A 216 16.34 0.22 5.80
N ASP A 217 15.31 1.04 5.79
CA ASP A 217 15.15 2.19 6.69
C ASP A 217 13.94 1.96 7.62
N ASN A 218 14.09 2.28 8.90
CA ASN A 218 13.05 2.14 9.92
C ASN A 218 12.40 0.73 9.96
N MET A 219 13.19 -0.31 9.83
CA MET A 219 12.70 -1.69 9.70
C MET A 219 12.18 -2.31 11.01
N GLY A 220 12.44 -1.71 12.16
CA GLY A 220 12.06 -2.28 13.47
C GLY A 220 10.74 -1.79 14.05
N PRO A 221 10.35 -0.52 13.88
CA PRO A 221 9.14 0.02 14.50
C PRO A 221 7.87 -0.69 14.00
N MET A 222 7.00 -1.07 14.94
CA MET A 222 5.72 -1.73 14.65
C MET A 222 4.60 -1.00 15.39
N MET A 223 3.45 -0.90 14.74
CA MET A 223 2.22 -0.46 15.37
C MET A 223 1.41 -1.68 15.83
N ILE A 224 1.13 -1.75 17.11
CA ILE A 224 0.31 -2.80 17.72
C ILE A 224 -1.03 -2.20 18.10
N ASN A 225 -2.09 -2.57 17.39
CA ASN A 225 -3.45 -2.18 17.70
C ASN A 225 -4.13 -3.25 18.55
N GLY A 226 -4.21 -2.99 19.84
CA GLY A 226 -4.84 -3.88 20.79
C GLY A 226 -3.95 -5.08 21.13
N ALA A 227 -3.57 -5.21 22.38
CA ALA A 227 -3.03 -6.46 22.90
C ALA A 227 -4.23 -7.33 23.32
N PHE A 228 -4.46 -8.41 22.61
CA PHE A 228 -5.29 -9.49 23.14
C PHE A 228 -4.39 -10.35 24.02
N MET A 229 -4.57 -10.21 25.31
CA MET A 229 -3.98 -11.13 26.29
C MET A 229 -4.89 -12.34 26.48
#